data_4b370abebb0a44da802104d113e4eb8d
#
_entry.id   4b370abebb0a44da802104d113e4eb8d
#
_cell.length_a   1.000
_cell.length_b   1.000
_cell.length_c   1.000
_cell.angle_alpha   90.00
_cell.angle_beta   90.00
_cell.angle_gamma   90.00
#
_symmetry.space_group_name_H-M   'P 1'
#
loop_
_entity.id
_entity.type
_entity.pdbx_description
1 polymer ?
#
loop_
_entity_poly.entity_id
_entity_poly.type
_entity_poly.pdbx_seq_one_letter_code
_entity_poly.pdbx_strand_id
1 'polypeptide(L)'
;MKKHLPDWLIVTLCRALLGEIYPSIRCIAIKYTEEKVLFIRYYLDRTPTDMDYESIEIVSTNISSEIGLDLIKEIEIDCQSSSSPIRKIDPLDGFIYGRREYDI
;
A
#
# COMPACT_ATOMS: atom_id res chain seq x y z
N MET A 1 8.09 -15.49 -11.32
CA MET A 1 9.13 -15.03 -10.39
C MET A 1 8.67 -13.75 -9.71
N LYS A 2 8.74 -13.69 -8.40
CA LYS A 2 8.37 -12.48 -7.68
C LYS A 2 9.39 -11.37 -7.92
N LYS A 3 8.90 -10.18 -8.21
CA LYS A 3 9.73 -9.00 -8.30
C LYS A 3 10.21 -8.61 -6.89
N HIS A 4 11.48 -8.30 -6.77
CA HIS A 4 12.07 -7.85 -5.51
C HIS A 4 11.95 -6.33 -5.39
N LEU A 5 11.27 -5.86 -4.35
CA LEU A 5 11.12 -4.43 -4.10
C LEU A 5 12.43 -3.85 -3.56
N PRO A 6 12.85 -2.66 -4.02
CA PRO A 6 14.07 -2.03 -3.50
C PRO A 6 13.97 -1.72 -2.01
N ASP A 7 15.08 -1.87 -1.29
CA ASP A 7 15.11 -1.60 0.15
C ASP A 7 14.73 -0.15 0.47
N TRP A 8 15.21 0.81 -0.33
CA TRP A 8 14.88 2.22 -0.10
C TRP A 8 13.37 2.47 -0.17
N LEU A 9 12.68 1.75 -1.06
CA LEU A 9 11.23 1.89 -1.22
C LEU A 9 10.51 1.34 0.02
N ILE A 10 10.93 0.18 0.50
CA ILE A 10 10.33 -0.44 1.69
C ILE A 10 10.48 0.48 2.89
N VAL A 11 11.66 1.04 3.11
CA VAL A 11 11.92 1.97 4.22
C VAL A 11 11.05 3.22 4.08
N THR A 12 10.97 3.80 2.88
CA THR A 12 10.16 4.98 2.63
C THR A 12 8.69 4.71 2.92
N LEU A 13 8.17 3.55 2.46
CA LEU A 13 6.78 3.17 2.71
C LEU A 13 6.50 2.98 4.19
N CYS A 14 7.40 2.33 4.92
CA CYS A 14 7.23 2.13 6.36
C CYS A 14 7.15 3.46 7.10
N ARG A 15 7.99 4.43 6.72
CA ARG A 15 7.95 5.77 7.32
C ARG A 15 6.66 6.52 6.98
N ALA A 16 6.24 6.44 5.72
CA ALA A 16 5.03 7.13 5.26
C ALA A 16 3.77 6.59 5.94
N LEU A 17 3.79 5.33 6.36
CA LEU A 17 2.66 4.67 6.99
C LEU A 17 2.59 4.85 8.50
N LEU A 18 3.62 5.45 9.12
CA LEU A 18 3.62 5.68 10.57
C LEU A 18 2.44 6.55 10.96
N GLY A 19 1.59 6.03 11.85
CA GLY A 19 0.41 6.75 12.33
C GLY A 19 -0.76 6.77 11.36
N GLU A 20 -0.64 6.11 10.19
CA GLU A 20 -1.68 6.16 9.15
C GLU A 20 -2.49 4.86 9.05
N ILE A 21 -2.11 3.82 9.77
CA ILE A 21 -2.80 2.54 9.72
C ILE A 21 -3.96 2.53 10.72
N TYR A 22 -5.14 2.10 10.26
CA TYR A 22 -6.33 2.01 11.09
C TYR A 22 -6.98 0.63 10.97
N PRO A 23 -7.88 0.26 11.92
CA PRO A 23 -8.35 -1.14 12.04
C PRO A 23 -9.01 -1.74 10.81
N SER A 24 -9.65 -0.95 9.97
CA SER A 24 -10.31 -1.46 8.77
C SER A 24 -9.35 -1.92 7.68
N ILE A 25 -8.08 -1.53 7.74
CA ILE A 25 -7.07 -1.96 6.77
C ILE A 25 -6.66 -3.39 7.09
N ARG A 26 -6.93 -4.32 6.16
CA ARG A 26 -6.51 -5.72 6.29
C ARG A 26 -5.08 -5.92 5.84
N CYS A 27 -4.73 -5.34 4.70
CA CYS A 27 -3.37 -5.41 4.18
C CYS A 27 -3.16 -4.32 3.13
N ILE A 28 -1.90 -4.03 2.85
CA ILE A 28 -1.48 -3.01 1.89
C ILE A 28 -0.53 -3.66 0.90
N ALA A 29 -0.91 -3.66 -0.38
CA ALA A 29 -0.13 -4.24 -1.46
C ALA A 29 0.51 -3.14 -2.29
N ILE A 30 1.71 -3.41 -2.79
CA ILE A 30 2.54 -2.45 -3.50
C ILE A 30 2.98 -3.02 -4.83
N LYS A 31 3.00 -2.17 -5.86
CA LYS A 31 3.63 -2.47 -7.13
C LYS A 31 4.52 -1.29 -7.53
N TYR A 32 5.73 -1.57 -8.00
CA TYR A 32 6.64 -0.54 -8.47
C TYR A 32 7.17 -0.93 -9.83
N THR A 33 6.96 -0.08 -10.83
CA THR A 33 7.27 -0.40 -12.22
C THR A 33 8.61 0.16 -12.65
N GLU A 34 9.12 -0.33 -13.78
CA GLU A 34 10.36 0.19 -14.38
C GLU A 34 10.20 1.64 -14.82
N GLU A 35 8.97 2.05 -15.14
CA GLU A 35 8.64 3.44 -15.48
C GLU A 35 8.57 4.34 -14.26
N LYS A 36 8.89 3.80 -13.07
CA LYS A 36 8.91 4.54 -11.80
C LYS A 36 7.53 5.00 -11.35
N VAL A 37 6.54 4.19 -11.65
CA VAL A 37 5.17 4.35 -11.11
C VAL A 37 5.03 3.47 -9.89
N LEU A 38 4.65 4.07 -8.77
CA LEU A 38 4.34 3.36 -7.55
C LEU A 38 2.83 3.20 -7.44
N PHE A 39 2.38 1.97 -7.26
CA PHE A 39 0.96 1.65 -7.08
C PHE A 39 0.76 1.16 -5.66
N ILE A 40 -0.19 1.76 -4.93
CA ILE A 40 -0.51 1.39 -3.55
C ILE A 40 -1.98 0.99 -3.48
N ARG A 41 -2.25 -0.20 -2.97
CA ARG A 41 -3.61 -0.69 -2.79
C ARG A 41 -3.86 -1.06 -1.34
N TYR A 42 -4.92 -0.47 -0.77
CA TYR A 42 -5.44 -0.88 0.53
C TYR A 42 -6.53 -1.92 0.32
N TYR A 43 -6.44 -3.03 1.04
CA TYR A 43 -7.54 -3.98 1.14
C TYR A 43 -8.22 -3.79 2.49
N LEU A 44 -9.53 -3.52 2.45
CA LEU A 44 -10.31 -3.17 3.62
C LEU A 44 -11.29 -4.28 3.96
N ASP A 45 -11.73 -4.33 5.21
CA ASP A 45 -12.74 -5.29 5.67
C ASP A 45 -14.18 -4.77 5.49
N ARG A 46 -14.34 -3.65 4.81
CA ARG A 46 -15.62 -3.02 4.48
C ARG A 46 -15.50 -2.29 3.15
N THR A 47 -16.63 -1.83 2.62
CA THR A 47 -16.65 -1.03 1.39
C THR A 47 -15.82 0.26 1.58
N PRO A 48 -14.95 0.61 0.63
CA PRO A 48 -14.19 1.85 0.70
C PRO A 48 -15.08 3.09 0.71
N THR A 49 -14.63 4.11 1.42
CA THR A 49 -15.29 5.42 1.50
C THR A 49 -14.32 6.50 1.05
N ASP A 50 -14.82 7.74 0.91
CA ASP A 50 -13.97 8.88 0.58
C ASP A 50 -12.87 9.08 1.61
N MET A 51 -13.15 8.79 2.89
CA MET A 51 -12.14 8.90 3.95
C MET A 51 -10.97 7.94 3.74
N ASP A 52 -11.23 6.76 3.16
CA ASP A 52 -10.15 5.80 2.88
C ASP A 52 -9.25 6.34 1.79
N TYR A 53 -9.81 6.94 0.74
CA TYR A 53 -9.02 7.55 -0.33
C TYR A 53 -8.25 8.77 0.17
N GLU A 54 -8.84 9.59 1.03
CA GLU A 54 -8.13 10.71 1.65
C GLU A 54 -6.95 10.21 2.48
N SER A 55 -7.14 9.13 3.23
CA SER A 55 -6.10 8.54 4.06
C SER A 55 -4.92 8.04 3.22
N ILE A 56 -5.19 7.33 2.13
CA ILE A 56 -4.13 6.83 1.26
C ILE A 56 -3.43 7.98 0.51
N GLU A 57 -4.15 9.07 0.21
CA GLU A 57 -3.55 10.26 -0.38
C GLU A 57 -2.56 10.94 0.57
N ILE A 58 -2.82 10.92 1.87
CA ILE A 58 -1.88 11.42 2.87
C ILE A 58 -0.58 10.63 2.81
N VAL A 59 -0.68 9.30 2.73
CA VAL A 59 0.48 8.43 2.60
C VAL A 59 1.24 8.75 1.32
N SER A 60 0.53 8.92 0.21
CA SER A 60 1.13 9.31 -1.07
C SER A 60 1.89 10.63 -0.96
N THR A 61 1.31 11.62 -0.30
CA THR A 61 1.95 12.92 -0.07
C THR A 61 3.20 12.77 0.80
N ASN A 62 3.15 11.94 1.84
CA ASN A 62 4.30 11.68 2.70
C ASN A 62 5.46 11.07 1.90
N ILE A 63 5.16 10.16 0.99
CA ILE A 63 6.17 9.57 0.11
C ILE A 63 6.76 10.63 -0.81
N SER A 64 5.91 11.42 -1.46
CA SER A 64 6.34 12.44 -2.42
C SER A 64 7.20 13.52 -1.77
N SER A 65 6.96 13.83 -0.50
CA SER A 65 7.75 14.83 0.21
C SER A 65 9.16 14.34 0.55
N GLU A 66 9.37 13.03 0.55
CA GLU A 66 10.64 12.41 0.92
C GLU A 66 11.47 11.97 -0.29
N ILE A 67 10.80 11.58 -1.39
CA ILE A 67 11.43 10.99 -2.56
C ILE A 67 11.24 11.88 -3.78
N GLY A 68 12.33 12.11 -4.54
CA GLY A 68 12.28 12.93 -5.74
C GLY A 68 11.70 12.21 -6.95
N LEU A 69 11.39 12.98 -8.00
CA LEU A 69 10.79 12.48 -9.23
C LEU A 69 11.71 11.56 -10.04
N ASP A 70 13.01 11.58 -9.77
CA ASP A 70 13.97 10.68 -10.41
C ASP A 70 13.80 9.23 -9.94
N LEU A 71 13.18 9.01 -8.77
CA LEU A 71 12.92 7.66 -8.25
C LEU A 71 11.46 7.27 -8.33
N ILE A 72 10.54 8.19 -8.07
CA ILE A 72 9.10 7.94 -8.21
C ILE A 72 8.48 9.08 -9.00
N LYS A 73 8.02 8.77 -10.21
CA LYS A 73 7.42 9.77 -11.10
C LYS A 73 5.93 9.95 -10.87
N GLU A 74 5.25 8.90 -10.45
CA GLU A 74 3.81 8.91 -10.29
C GLU A 74 3.42 7.93 -9.20
N ILE A 75 2.40 8.29 -8.42
CA ILE A 75 1.82 7.39 -7.43
C ILE A 75 0.35 7.21 -7.77
N GLU A 76 -0.05 5.95 -7.97
CA GLU A 76 -1.45 5.58 -8.17
C GLU A 76 -1.96 4.89 -6.93
N ILE A 77 -3.18 5.20 -6.53
CA ILE A 77 -3.77 4.69 -5.30
C ILE A 77 -5.08 3.98 -5.60
N ASP A 78 -5.39 2.96 -4.78
CA ASP A 78 -6.61 2.19 -4.92
C ASP A 78 -7.04 1.64 -3.55
N CYS A 79 -8.34 1.55 -3.33
CA CYS A 79 -8.91 0.92 -2.15
C CYS A 79 -9.93 -0.11 -2.58
N GLN A 80 -9.82 -1.32 -2.05
CA GLN A 80 -10.76 -2.40 -2.35
C GLN A 80 -11.22 -3.06 -1.06
N SER A 81 -12.43 -3.58 -1.06
CA SER A 81 -12.89 -4.46 0.02
C SER A 81 -12.56 -5.90 -0.36
N SER A 82 -12.29 -6.73 0.63
CA SER A 82 -12.10 -8.16 0.41
C SER A 82 -12.46 -8.94 1.67
N SER A 83 -13.19 -10.03 1.48
CA SER A 83 -13.50 -10.99 2.55
C SER A 83 -12.68 -12.27 2.44
N SER A 84 -11.82 -12.37 1.43
CA SER A 84 -10.97 -13.54 1.22
C SER A 84 -9.88 -13.63 2.29
N PRO A 85 -9.38 -14.84 2.61
CA PRO A 85 -8.19 -14.96 3.45
C PRO A 85 -7.01 -14.18 2.84
N ILE A 86 -6.17 -13.58 3.67
CA ILE A 86 -5.05 -12.76 3.19
C ILE A 86 -4.17 -13.53 2.19
N ARG A 87 -3.94 -14.83 2.43
CA ARG A 87 -3.12 -15.64 1.53
C ARG A 87 -3.68 -15.76 0.11
N LYS A 88 -4.96 -15.44 -0.09
CA LYS A 88 -5.63 -15.49 -1.41
C LYS A 88 -5.80 -14.11 -2.04
N ILE A 89 -5.42 -13.06 -1.35
CA ILE A 89 -5.51 -11.70 -1.87
C ILE A 89 -4.28 -11.43 -2.74
N ASP A 90 -4.48 -10.72 -3.85
CA ASP A 90 -3.40 -10.38 -4.77
C ASP A 90 -2.39 -9.46 -4.08
N PRO A 91 -1.14 -9.89 -3.86
CA PRO A 91 -0.14 -9.07 -3.19
C PRO A 91 0.52 -8.05 -4.12
N LEU A 92 0.17 -8.01 -5.41
CA LEU A 92 0.92 -7.25 -6.41
C LEU A 92 2.39 -7.67 -6.41
N ASP A 93 3.33 -6.73 -6.20
CA ASP A 93 4.75 -7.09 -6.05
C ASP A 93 5.09 -7.51 -4.62
N GLY A 94 4.21 -7.24 -3.67
CA GLY A 94 4.36 -7.66 -2.29
C GLY A 94 3.49 -6.87 -1.33
N PHE A 95 3.20 -7.47 -0.17
CA PHE A 95 2.53 -6.75 0.91
C PHE A 95 3.56 -5.99 1.73
N ILE A 96 3.24 -4.74 2.05
CA ILE A 96 4.04 -3.93 2.97
C ILE A 96 3.47 -3.95 4.39
N TYR A 97 2.19 -4.31 4.52
CA TYR A 97 1.50 -4.41 5.79
C TYR A 97 0.44 -5.51 5.70
N GLY A 98 0.31 -6.28 6.77
CA GLY A 98 -0.77 -7.25 6.92
C GLY A 98 -1.26 -7.23 8.36
N ARG A 99 -2.58 -7.06 8.53
CA ARG A 99 -3.22 -7.10 9.84
C ARG A 99 -3.15 -8.52 10.39
N ARG A 100 -2.88 -8.65 11.68
CA ARG A 100 -2.96 -9.96 12.32
C ARG A 100 -4.41 -10.42 12.31
N GLU A 101 -4.66 -11.57 11.67
CA GLU A 101 -5.98 -12.17 11.61
C GLU A 101 -5.90 -13.61 12.06
N TYR A 102 -6.90 -14.04 12.82
CA TYR A 102 -6.96 -15.42 13.26
C TYR A 102 -7.93 -16.19 12.38
N ASP A 103 -7.49 -17.38 11.95
CA ASP A 103 -8.40 -18.34 11.33
C ASP A 103 -9.19 -18.98 12.46
N ILE A 104 -10.47 -18.72 12.43
CA ILE A 104 -11.37 -19.30 13.44
C ILE A 104 -12.11 -20.45 12.83
#